data_b6f3a6b2468f0d132933b2263b03abef
#
_entry.id   b6f3a6b2468f0d132933b2263b03abef
#
_cell.length_a   1.000
_cell.length_b   1.000
_cell.length_c   1.000
_cell.angle_alpha   90.00
_cell.angle_beta   90.00
_cell.angle_gamma   90.00
#
_symmetry.space_group_name_H-M   'P 1'
#
loop_
_entity.id
_entity.type
_entity.pdbx_description
1 polymer ?
#
loop_
_entity_poly.entity_id
_entity_poly.type
_entity_poly.pdbx_seq_one_letter_code
_entity_poly.pdbx_strand_id
1 'polypeptide(L)'
;IYELFPNAEFGSISAWAWGYSRCVDALEIIGLTDPRFVVFTGHSRGGKTAMLAGVLDSRALIINPNETNAGSCSCYRIHLRAKAENGEIRRSETLADMTKNFPAWLGDGMKQYADLEEKLPFDCHFLKALAAPRILFISEAASDIWGNPVGSLHTTKAAAQVYRLLDAENNLYWYFRNGEHAQTAEDISQLVNLIRHIQYGDNLNEKFFKVPFDIPEPII
;
A
#
# COMPACT_ATOMS: atom_id res chain seq x y z
N ILE A 1 -14.16 7.65 18.18
CA ILE A 1 -12.77 7.73 18.63
C ILE A 1 -12.32 9.17 18.85
N TYR A 2 -12.74 10.14 18.02
CA TYR A 2 -12.40 11.57 18.18
C TYR A 2 -12.94 12.13 19.50
N GLU A 3 -14.13 11.70 19.94
CA GLU A 3 -14.69 12.11 21.24
C GLU A 3 -13.84 11.59 22.43
N LEU A 4 -13.21 10.43 22.27
CA LEU A 4 -12.33 9.85 23.30
C LEU A 4 -10.94 10.51 23.33
N PHE A 5 -10.51 11.10 22.21
CA PHE A 5 -9.19 11.71 22.05
C PHE A 5 -9.33 13.11 21.41
N PRO A 6 -10.00 14.07 22.07
CA PRO A 6 -10.37 15.36 21.45
C PRO A 6 -9.17 16.25 21.10
N ASN A 7 -8.01 15.99 21.67
CA ASN A 7 -6.77 16.75 21.42
C ASN A 7 -5.79 16.01 20.50
N ALA A 8 -6.18 14.87 19.94
CA ALA A 8 -5.29 14.11 19.06
C ALA A 8 -5.54 14.48 17.60
N GLU A 9 -4.48 14.83 16.91
CA GLU A 9 -4.50 15.13 15.46
C GLU A 9 -4.21 13.86 14.67
N PHE A 10 -5.25 13.13 14.29
CA PHE A 10 -5.11 11.94 13.43
C PHE A 10 -6.28 11.83 12.44
N GLY A 11 -6.00 11.24 11.27
CA GLY A 11 -7.05 10.90 10.32
C GLY A 11 -7.70 9.55 10.63
N SER A 12 -8.85 9.28 9.99
CA SER A 12 -9.60 8.03 10.16
C SER A 12 -8.76 6.80 9.78
N ILE A 13 -7.88 6.91 8.77
CA ILE A 13 -7.00 5.81 8.38
C ILE A 13 -6.08 5.42 9.53
N SER A 14 -5.55 6.38 10.30
CA SER A 14 -4.73 6.10 11.49
C SER A 14 -5.55 5.41 12.58
N ALA A 15 -6.80 5.85 12.79
CA ALA A 15 -7.70 5.21 13.74
C ALA A 15 -8.03 3.76 13.35
N TRP A 16 -8.26 3.50 12.06
CA TRP A 16 -8.49 2.15 11.55
C TRP A 16 -7.22 1.29 11.63
N ALA A 17 -6.04 1.87 11.37
CA ALA A 17 -4.75 1.18 11.53
C ALA A 17 -4.53 0.73 12.98
N TRP A 18 -4.87 1.57 13.95
CA TRP A 18 -4.86 1.17 15.37
C TRP A 18 -5.78 -0.04 15.64
N GLY A 19 -6.92 -0.15 14.95
CA GLY A 19 -7.82 -1.30 15.04
C GLY A 19 -7.16 -2.62 14.63
N TYR A 20 -6.27 -2.63 13.64
CA TYR A 20 -5.49 -3.81 13.26
C TYR A 20 -4.65 -4.33 14.44
N SER A 21 -3.96 -3.44 15.14
CA SER A 21 -3.17 -3.81 16.33
C SER A 21 -4.06 -4.40 17.43
N ARG A 22 -5.27 -3.84 17.63
CA ARG A 22 -6.24 -4.40 18.63
C ARG A 22 -6.74 -5.78 18.22
N CYS A 23 -6.90 -6.05 16.92
CA CYS A 23 -7.23 -7.39 16.45
C CYS A 23 -6.08 -8.38 16.74
N VAL A 24 -4.83 -7.98 16.53
CA VAL A 24 -3.68 -8.83 16.85
C VAL A 24 -3.63 -9.13 18.36
N ASP A 25 -3.83 -8.11 19.22
CA ASP A 25 -3.88 -8.33 20.65
C ASP A 25 -4.96 -9.36 21.05
N ALA A 26 -6.14 -9.27 20.42
CA ALA A 26 -7.21 -10.22 20.66
C ALA A 26 -6.84 -11.64 20.21
N LEU A 27 -6.19 -11.78 19.04
CA LEU A 27 -5.73 -13.06 18.53
C LEU A 27 -4.66 -13.70 19.42
N GLU A 28 -3.74 -12.90 19.96
CA GLU A 28 -2.74 -13.35 20.94
C GLU A 28 -3.39 -13.85 22.23
N ILE A 29 -4.38 -13.12 22.75
CA ILE A 29 -5.13 -13.53 23.95
C ILE A 29 -5.90 -14.84 23.73
N ILE A 30 -6.54 -14.99 22.57
CA ILE A 30 -7.30 -16.19 22.25
C ILE A 30 -6.39 -17.40 22.05
N GLY A 31 -5.13 -17.20 21.61
CA GLY A 31 -4.14 -18.26 21.45
C GLY A 31 -4.43 -19.23 20.30
N LEU A 32 -5.28 -18.85 19.33
CA LEU A 32 -5.64 -19.70 18.19
C LEU A 32 -4.74 -19.51 16.96
N THR A 33 -3.83 -18.53 17.01
CA THR A 33 -2.97 -18.17 15.88
C THR A 33 -1.50 -18.18 16.30
N ASP A 34 -0.63 -18.46 15.33
CA ASP A 34 0.79 -18.26 15.54
C ASP A 34 1.12 -16.76 15.36
N PRO A 35 1.52 -16.03 16.41
CA PRO A 35 1.78 -14.60 16.33
C PRO A 35 2.94 -14.24 15.40
N ARG A 36 3.74 -15.24 14.97
CA ARG A 36 4.83 -15.04 13.99
C ARG A 36 4.34 -14.93 12.55
N PHE A 37 3.07 -15.23 12.28
CA PHE A 37 2.48 -15.27 10.93
C PHE A 37 1.30 -14.32 10.79
N VAL A 38 1.45 -13.11 11.28
CA VAL A 38 0.43 -12.07 11.11
C VAL A 38 0.58 -11.40 9.74
N VAL A 39 -0.50 -11.40 8.97
CA VAL A 39 -0.58 -10.75 7.65
C VAL A 39 -1.58 -9.61 7.73
N PHE A 40 -1.13 -8.40 7.43
CA PHE A 40 -2.03 -7.25 7.27
C PHE A 40 -2.33 -7.05 5.78
N THR A 41 -3.59 -7.16 5.41
CA THR A 41 -4.04 -6.96 4.03
C THR A 41 -5.30 -6.13 3.97
N GLY A 42 -5.54 -5.48 2.86
CA GLY A 42 -6.74 -4.71 2.60
C GLY A 42 -6.72 -4.11 1.20
N HIS A 43 -7.90 -3.79 0.69
CA HIS A 43 -8.09 -3.22 -0.64
C HIS A 43 -8.44 -1.74 -0.55
N SER A 44 -7.96 -0.94 -1.50
CA SER A 44 -8.29 0.48 -1.65
C SER A 44 -8.01 1.25 -0.35
N ARG A 45 -8.99 1.91 0.27
CA ARG A 45 -8.84 2.56 1.58
C ARG A 45 -8.47 1.57 2.70
N GLY A 46 -8.96 0.33 2.62
CA GLY A 46 -8.52 -0.75 3.52
C GLY A 46 -7.06 -1.11 3.33
N GLY A 47 -6.55 -1.03 2.09
CA GLY A 47 -5.14 -1.19 1.77
C GLY A 47 -4.28 -0.04 2.32
N LYS A 48 -4.76 1.22 2.25
CA LYS A 48 -4.10 2.36 2.92
C LYS A 48 -3.98 2.10 4.43
N THR A 49 -5.05 1.56 5.03
CA THR A 49 -5.08 1.19 6.44
C THR A 49 -4.12 0.06 6.76
N ALA A 50 -4.11 -1.01 5.96
CA ALA A 50 -3.22 -2.17 6.16
C ALA A 50 -1.74 -1.76 6.04
N MET A 51 -1.41 -0.88 5.09
CA MET A 51 -0.05 -0.35 4.94
C MET A 51 0.40 0.42 6.19
N LEU A 52 -0.41 1.37 6.65
CA LEU A 52 -0.09 2.17 7.83
C LEU A 52 -0.04 1.30 9.10
N ALA A 53 -1.00 0.38 9.27
CA ALA A 53 -1.02 -0.56 10.38
C ALA A 53 0.25 -1.42 10.41
N GLY A 54 0.64 -1.96 9.25
CA GLY A 54 1.82 -2.79 9.13
C GLY A 54 3.11 -2.04 9.44
N VAL A 55 3.21 -0.77 9.07
CA VAL A 55 4.36 0.06 9.43
C VAL A 55 4.42 0.32 10.94
N LEU A 56 3.27 0.59 11.57
CA LEU A 56 3.19 0.94 12.98
C LEU A 56 3.25 -0.27 13.93
N ASP A 57 2.86 -1.46 13.48
CA ASP A 57 2.86 -2.69 14.29
C ASP A 57 3.91 -3.67 13.76
N SER A 58 4.98 -3.84 14.52
CA SER A 58 6.11 -4.71 14.17
C SER A 58 5.78 -6.20 14.12
N ARG A 59 4.61 -6.62 14.63
CA ARG A 59 4.14 -8.00 14.58
C ARG A 59 3.66 -8.42 13.18
N ALA A 60 3.38 -7.47 12.29
CA ALA A 60 3.06 -7.77 10.90
C ALA A 60 4.27 -8.40 10.20
N LEU A 61 4.19 -9.69 9.87
CA LEU A 61 5.19 -10.39 9.05
C LEU A 61 5.09 -9.98 7.59
N ILE A 62 3.88 -9.98 7.05
CA ILE A 62 3.59 -9.58 5.67
C ILE A 62 2.62 -8.40 5.69
N ILE A 63 2.97 -7.37 4.94
CA ILE A 63 2.12 -6.19 4.70
C ILE A 63 1.70 -6.23 3.23
N ASN A 64 0.41 -6.36 2.97
CA ASN A 64 -0.14 -6.43 1.62
C ASN A 64 -1.20 -5.34 1.40
N PRO A 65 -0.79 -4.13 1.03
CA PRO A 65 -1.72 -3.12 0.50
C PRO A 65 -2.10 -3.47 -0.94
N ASN A 66 -3.39 -3.67 -1.19
CA ASN A 66 -3.91 -3.97 -2.51
C ASN A 66 -4.61 -2.74 -3.10
N GLU A 67 -4.16 -2.29 -4.27
CA GLU A 67 -4.73 -1.19 -5.07
C GLU A 67 -5.07 0.07 -4.24
N THR A 68 -4.06 0.65 -3.61
CA THR A 68 -4.29 1.62 -2.55
C THR A 68 -4.35 3.08 -2.99
N ASN A 69 -4.02 3.39 -4.21
CA ASN A 69 -4.00 4.76 -4.75
C ASN A 69 -3.00 5.70 -4.03
N ALA A 70 -3.14 7.02 -4.25
CA ALA A 70 -2.40 8.03 -3.52
C ALA A 70 -2.66 7.92 -1.99
N GLY A 71 -1.72 8.39 -1.20
CA GLY A 71 -1.80 8.34 0.26
C GLY A 71 -1.35 7.03 0.90
N SER A 72 -0.84 6.07 0.11
CA SER A 72 -0.26 4.83 0.61
C SER A 72 0.82 4.28 -0.34
N CYS A 73 0.44 3.67 -1.47
CA CYS A 73 1.41 3.00 -2.34
C CYS A 73 1.71 3.77 -3.62
N SER A 74 0.72 4.44 -4.20
CA SER A 74 0.94 5.25 -5.39
C SER A 74 1.64 6.58 -5.07
N CYS A 75 2.19 7.23 -6.08
CA CYS A 75 2.93 8.47 -5.93
C CYS A 75 1.99 9.68 -5.85
N TYR A 76 2.25 10.61 -4.95
CA TYR A 76 1.56 11.91 -4.92
C TYR A 76 1.94 12.80 -6.10
N ARG A 77 3.20 12.77 -6.54
CA ARG A 77 3.75 13.66 -7.58
C ARG A 77 3.59 13.15 -8.99
N ILE A 78 3.42 11.84 -9.17
CA ILE A 78 3.25 11.22 -10.48
C ILE A 78 1.76 10.95 -10.68
N HIS A 79 1.18 11.64 -11.66
CA HIS A 79 -0.22 11.47 -12.03
C HIS A 79 -0.35 10.66 -13.30
N LEU A 80 -1.11 9.57 -13.24
CA LEU A 80 -1.46 8.79 -14.43
C LEU A 80 -2.65 9.44 -15.14
N ARG A 81 -2.53 9.61 -16.45
CA ARG A 81 -3.63 9.93 -17.37
C ARG A 81 -3.66 8.91 -18.47
N ALA A 82 -4.78 8.27 -18.68
CA ALA A 82 -4.91 7.30 -19.75
C ALA A 82 -6.33 7.31 -20.31
N LYS A 83 -6.46 6.84 -21.55
CA LYS A 83 -7.73 6.62 -22.20
C LYS A 83 -8.25 5.24 -21.79
N ALA A 84 -9.40 5.19 -21.14
CA ALA A 84 -10.07 3.94 -20.81
C ALA A 84 -10.61 3.24 -22.07
N GLU A 85 -10.95 1.97 -21.99
CA GLU A 85 -11.45 1.19 -23.14
C GLU A 85 -12.69 1.81 -23.79
N ASN A 86 -13.56 2.46 -23.02
CA ASN A 86 -14.74 3.18 -23.49
C ASN A 86 -14.40 4.52 -24.17
N GLY A 87 -13.13 4.88 -24.29
CA GLY A 87 -12.67 6.12 -24.92
C GLY A 87 -12.60 7.34 -23.99
N GLU A 88 -13.08 7.22 -22.75
CA GLU A 88 -13.03 8.29 -21.74
C GLU A 88 -11.61 8.54 -21.25
N ILE A 89 -11.24 9.81 -21.07
CA ILE A 89 -9.97 10.16 -20.42
C ILE A 89 -10.17 10.10 -18.91
N ARG A 90 -9.49 9.16 -18.27
CA ARG A 90 -9.44 8.99 -16.81
C ARG A 90 -8.10 9.46 -16.27
N ARG A 91 -8.09 9.80 -14.99
CA ARG A 91 -6.88 10.19 -14.26
C ARG A 91 -6.81 9.48 -12.91
N SER A 92 -5.61 9.43 -12.36
CA SER A 92 -5.40 8.91 -11.01
C SER A 92 -5.95 9.83 -9.92
N GLU A 93 -6.24 9.23 -8.75
CA GLU A 93 -6.58 9.95 -7.53
C GLU A 93 -5.43 10.88 -7.12
N THR A 94 -5.77 12.12 -6.74
CA THR A 94 -4.83 13.12 -6.24
C THR A 94 -5.04 13.38 -4.76
N LEU A 95 -4.11 14.09 -4.12
CA LEU A 95 -4.29 14.56 -2.75
C LEU A 95 -5.50 15.50 -2.63
N ALA A 96 -5.73 16.34 -3.64
CA ALA A 96 -6.90 17.22 -3.70
C ALA A 96 -8.21 16.41 -3.72
N ASP A 97 -8.27 15.32 -4.50
CA ASP A 97 -9.46 14.44 -4.49
C ASP A 97 -9.71 13.84 -3.10
N MET A 98 -8.66 13.32 -2.46
CA MET A 98 -8.78 12.72 -1.13
C MET A 98 -9.22 13.72 -0.07
N THR A 99 -8.60 14.89 -0.03
CA THR A 99 -8.90 15.91 1.00
C THR A 99 -10.28 16.54 0.80
N LYS A 100 -10.76 16.61 -0.44
CA LYS A 100 -12.09 17.09 -0.78
C LYS A 100 -13.19 16.05 -0.51
N ASN A 101 -13.00 14.83 -1.00
CA ASN A 101 -14.05 13.81 -0.97
C ASN A 101 -14.07 13.03 0.35
N PHE A 102 -12.91 12.94 1.03
CA PHE A 102 -12.71 12.18 2.26
C PHE A 102 -11.93 12.98 3.28
N PRO A 103 -12.43 14.14 3.73
CA PRO A 103 -11.66 15.10 4.53
C PRO A 103 -11.18 14.57 5.89
N ALA A 104 -11.77 13.47 6.36
CA ALA A 104 -11.39 12.82 7.60
C ALA A 104 -10.31 11.72 7.45
N TRP A 105 -9.92 11.35 6.22
CA TRP A 105 -8.97 10.22 6.03
C TRP A 105 -7.57 10.55 6.50
N LEU A 106 -7.09 11.75 6.14
CA LEU A 106 -5.75 12.23 6.46
C LEU A 106 -5.84 13.29 7.56
N GLY A 107 -4.73 13.53 8.25
CA GLY A 107 -4.64 14.65 9.18
C GLY A 107 -4.78 16.00 8.46
N ASP A 108 -5.24 17.03 9.18
CA ASP A 108 -5.51 18.36 8.60
C ASP A 108 -4.28 19.01 7.95
N GLY A 109 -3.08 18.66 8.42
CA GLY A 109 -1.82 19.12 7.84
C GLY A 109 -1.62 18.73 6.37
N MET A 110 -2.31 17.71 5.87
CA MET A 110 -2.21 17.31 4.46
C MET A 110 -3.00 18.22 3.52
N LYS A 111 -4.05 18.87 3.99
CA LYS A 111 -4.93 19.72 3.18
C LYS A 111 -4.19 20.88 2.52
N GLN A 112 -3.18 21.43 3.18
CA GLN A 112 -2.38 22.54 2.65
C GLN A 112 -1.53 22.19 1.43
N TYR A 113 -1.35 20.89 1.15
CA TYR A 113 -0.56 20.40 0.03
C TYR A 113 -1.44 19.93 -1.15
N ALA A 114 -2.77 20.02 -1.04
CA ALA A 114 -3.67 19.75 -2.14
C ALA A 114 -3.35 20.65 -3.33
N ASP A 115 -3.15 20.09 -4.51
CA ASP A 115 -2.65 20.76 -5.72
C ASP A 115 -1.24 21.40 -5.57
N LEU A 116 -0.49 21.04 -4.52
CA LEU A 116 0.88 21.48 -4.23
C LEU A 116 1.75 20.29 -3.80
N GLU A 117 1.49 19.10 -4.35
CA GLU A 117 2.13 17.85 -3.95
C GLU A 117 3.66 17.88 -4.13
N GLU A 118 4.17 18.71 -5.03
CA GLU A 118 5.61 18.95 -5.22
C GLU A 118 6.29 19.54 -3.98
N LYS A 119 5.52 20.20 -3.09
CA LYS A 119 6.01 20.79 -1.83
C LYS A 119 5.99 19.83 -0.64
N LEU A 120 5.41 18.64 -0.80
CA LEU A 120 5.45 17.64 0.28
C LEU A 120 6.92 17.31 0.61
N PRO A 121 7.30 17.23 1.89
CA PRO A 121 8.64 16.79 2.29
C PRO A 121 8.89 15.29 2.13
N PHE A 122 7.89 14.52 1.70
CA PHE A 122 7.91 13.06 1.49
C PHE A 122 7.03 12.65 0.32
N ASP A 123 7.09 11.36 -0.04
CA ASP A 123 6.11 10.70 -0.91
C ASP A 123 5.91 9.26 -0.44
N CYS A 124 5.02 8.51 -1.07
CA CYS A 124 4.60 7.18 -0.62
C CYS A 124 5.73 6.14 -0.55
N HIS A 125 6.85 6.36 -1.24
CA HIS A 125 8.03 5.50 -1.11
C HIS A 125 8.61 5.50 0.32
N PHE A 126 8.48 6.60 1.08
CA PHE A 126 8.88 6.64 2.49
C PHE A 126 8.06 5.65 3.32
N LEU A 127 6.74 5.62 3.11
CA LEU A 127 5.87 4.69 3.83
C LEU A 127 6.22 3.23 3.50
N LYS A 128 6.49 2.92 2.22
CA LYS A 128 6.97 1.60 1.80
C LYS A 128 8.33 1.26 2.40
N ALA A 129 9.26 2.22 2.45
CA ALA A 129 10.58 2.05 3.06
C ALA A 129 10.50 1.74 4.56
N LEU A 130 9.56 2.33 5.28
CA LEU A 130 9.32 2.06 6.71
C LEU A 130 8.84 0.63 6.98
N ALA A 131 8.37 -0.11 5.97
CA ALA A 131 8.04 -1.53 6.11
C ALA A 131 9.29 -2.41 6.22
N ALA A 132 10.42 -1.97 5.63
CA ALA A 132 11.68 -2.72 5.66
C ALA A 132 12.18 -2.94 7.11
N PRO A 133 12.82 -4.07 7.42
CA PRO A 133 13.16 -5.19 6.52
C PRO A 133 12.06 -6.26 6.38
N ARG A 134 10.83 -6.02 6.88
CA ARG A 134 9.71 -6.96 6.84
C ARG A 134 9.19 -7.16 5.42
N ILE A 135 8.37 -8.18 5.23
CA ILE A 135 7.86 -8.52 3.91
C ILE A 135 6.79 -7.50 3.51
N LEU A 136 7.02 -6.83 2.39
CA LEU A 136 6.05 -5.95 1.73
C LEU A 136 5.64 -6.57 0.38
N PHE A 137 4.35 -6.80 0.21
CA PHE A 137 3.79 -7.32 -1.03
C PHE A 137 2.84 -6.30 -1.66
N ILE A 138 3.27 -5.69 -2.75
CA ILE A 138 2.48 -4.73 -3.53
C ILE A 138 1.68 -5.50 -4.58
N SER A 139 0.36 -5.48 -4.48
CA SER A 139 -0.54 -6.09 -5.46
C SER A 139 -1.44 -5.03 -6.10
N GLU A 140 -1.41 -4.95 -7.43
CA GLU A 140 -2.06 -3.88 -8.20
C GLU A 140 -2.74 -4.44 -9.45
N ALA A 141 -3.75 -3.73 -9.95
CA ALA A 141 -4.32 -3.97 -11.26
C ALA A 141 -3.68 -3.05 -12.31
N ALA A 142 -3.19 -3.62 -13.40
CA ALA A 142 -2.45 -2.88 -14.43
C ALA A 142 -3.28 -1.80 -15.14
N SER A 143 -4.60 -1.96 -15.22
CA SER A 143 -5.52 -1.00 -15.86
C SER A 143 -6.25 -0.10 -14.86
N ASP A 144 -5.92 -0.16 -13.57
CA ASP A 144 -6.51 0.72 -12.55
C ASP A 144 -5.92 2.13 -12.65
N ILE A 145 -6.47 2.93 -13.58
CA ILE A 145 -6.01 4.31 -13.81
C ILE A 145 -6.18 5.14 -12.53
N TRP A 146 -7.27 4.94 -11.79
CA TRP A 146 -7.54 5.64 -10.53
C TRP A 146 -6.50 5.29 -9.46
N GLY A 147 -6.12 4.01 -9.39
CA GLY A 147 -5.12 3.49 -8.45
C GLY A 147 -3.70 3.92 -8.77
N ASN A 148 -3.43 4.31 -10.02
CA ASN A 148 -2.10 4.72 -10.48
C ASN A 148 -1.03 3.63 -10.25
N PRO A 149 -1.13 2.46 -10.89
CA PRO A 149 -0.18 1.37 -10.72
C PRO A 149 1.24 1.73 -11.20
N VAL A 150 1.36 2.67 -12.14
CA VAL A 150 2.65 3.22 -12.59
C VAL A 150 3.33 3.98 -11.44
N GLY A 151 2.60 4.86 -10.76
CA GLY A 151 3.10 5.57 -9.59
C GLY A 151 3.43 4.63 -8.44
N SER A 152 2.62 3.58 -8.24
CA SER A 152 2.88 2.53 -7.24
C SER A 152 4.17 1.77 -7.53
N LEU A 153 4.41 1.39 -8.77
CA LEU A 153 5.66 0.72 -9.17
C LEU A 153 6.87 1.65 -8.98
N HIS A 154 6.74 2.92 -9.35
CA HIS A 154 7.81 3.91 -9.20
C HIS A 154 8.22 4.07 -7.73
N THR A 155 7.26 4.23 -6.82
CA THR A 155 7.53 4.32 -5.38
C THR A 155 8.05 3.00 -4.80
N THR A 156 7.65 1.84 -5.36
CA THR A 156 8.21 0.53 -4.97
C THR A 156 9.69 0.43 -5.34
N LYS A 157 10.06 0.83 -6.56
CA LYS A 157 11.48 0.86 -6.98
C LYS A 157 12.30 1.82 -6.12
N ALA A 158 11.75 2.97 -5.74
CA ALA A 158 12.42 3.90 -4.84
C ALA A 158 12.63 3.28 -3.45
N ALA A 159 11.61 2.66 -2.86
CA ALA A 159 11.71 1.97 -1.58
C ALA A 159 12.68 0.77 -1.60
N ALA A 160 12.83 0.10 -2.75
CA ALA A 160 13.76 -1.03 -2.91
C ALA A 160 15.20 -0.69 -2.54
N GLN A 161 15.59 0.58 -2.57
CA GLN A 161 16.94 1.01 -2.19
C GLN A 161 17.15 0.91 -0.69
N VAL A 162 16.13 1.20 0.11
CA VAL A 162 16.18 1.00 1.57
C VAL A 162 16.21 -0.50 1.90
N TYR A 163 15.44 -1.31 1.17
CA TYR A 163 15.49 -2.77 1.31
C TYR A 163 16.90 -3.31 1.02
N ARG A 164 17.56 -2.85 -0.06
CA ARG A 164 18.97 -3.21 -0.36
C ARG A 164 19.94 -2.75 0.74
N LEU A 165 19.77 -1.52 1.25
CA LEU A 165 20.61 -0.99 2.33
C LEU A 165 20.54 -1.85 3.61
N LEU A 166 19.41 -2.53 3.81
CA LEU A 166 19.16 -3.38 4.97
C LEU A 166 19.35 -4.88 4.68
N ASP A 167 19.94 -5.24 3.53
CA ASP A 167 20.13 -6.63 3.07
C ASP A 167 18.81 -7.43 3.06
N ALA A 168 17.71 -6.78 2.70
CA ALA A 168 16.34 -7.32 2.74
C ALA A 168 15.60 -7.25 1.39
N GLU A 169 16.30 -7.12 0.27
CA GLU A 169 15.70 -7.00 -1.06
C GLU A 169 14.77 -8.16 -1.42
N ASN A 170 15.02 -9.35 -0.87
CA ASN A 170 14.18 -10.53 -1.04
C ASN A 170 12.85 -10.45 -0.27
N ASN A 171 12.62 -9.40 0.51
CA ASN A 171 11.39 -9.18 1.26
C ASN A 171 10.45 -8.15 0.60
N LEU A 172 10.80 -7.66 -0.58
CA LEU A 172 9.96 -6.74 -1.35
C LEU A 172 9.42 -7.44 -2.58
N TYR A 173 8.10 -7.68 -2.61
CA TYR A 173 7.40 -8.39 -3.67
C TYR A 173 6.41 -7.48 -4.37
N TRP A 174 6.17 -7.74 -5.68
CA TRP A 174 5.09 -7.11 -6.41
C TRP A 174 4.45 -8.05 -7.42
N TYR A 175 3.17 -7.79 -7.67
CA TYR A 175 2.35 -8.53 -8.60
C TYR A 175 1.35 -7.59 -9.28
N PHE A 176 1.33 -7.60 -10.60
CA PHE A 176 0.37 -6.82 -11.38
C PHE A 176 -0.55 -7.78 -12.13
N ARG A 177 -1.83 -7.82 -11.73
CA ARG A 177 -2.84 -8.55 -12.50
C ARG A 177 -3.40 -7.69 -13.62
N ASN A 178 -4.07 -8.31 -14.58
CA ASN A 178 -4.92 -7.59 -15.53
C ASN A 178 -6.20 -7.11 -14.85
N GLY A 179 -6.80 -6.04 -15.38
CA GLY A 179 -8.08 -5.51 -14.92
C GLY A 179 -8.01 -4.16 -14.24
N GLU A 180 -9.16 -3.72 -13.73
CA GLU A 180 -9.38 -2.43 -13.10
C GLU A 180 -9.50 -2.56 -11.57
N HIS A 181 -9.86 -1.46 -10.89
CA HIS A 181 -9.94 -1.33 -9.44
C HIS A 181 -10.92 -2.33 -8.80
N ALA A 182 -10.42 -3.41 -8.24
CA ALA A 182 -11.17 -4.45 -7.54
C ALA A 182 -10.25 -5.37 -6.75
N GLN A 183 -10.70 -5.92 -5.64
CA GLN A 183 -10.04 -7.07 -5.02
C GLN A 183 -10.67 -8.36 -5.57
N THR A 184 -9.88 -9.15 -6.27
CA THR A 184 -10.33 -10.36 -6.95
C THR A 184 -9.82 -11.63 -6.26
N ALA A 185 -10.36 -12.78 -6.69
CA ALA A 185 -9.84 -14.08 -6.24
C ALA A 185 -8.38 -14.29 -6.66
N GLU A 186 -7.93 -13.65 -7.78
CA GLU A 186 -6.53 -13.69 -8.20
C GLU A 186 -5.63 -13.00 -7.17
N ASP A 187 -6.00 -11.81 -6.66
CA ASP A 187 -5.23 -11.09 -5.64
C ASP A 187 -5.05 -11.92 -4.37
N ILE A 188 -6.14 -12.53 -3.89
CA ILE A 188 -6.10 -13.41 -2.71
C ILE A 188 -5.26 -14.66 -2.98
N SER A 189 -5.39 -15.27 -4.16
CA SER A 189 -4.60 -16.43 -4.53
C SER A 189 -3.10 -16.14 -4.54
N GLN A 190 -2.70 -14.96 -5.01
CA GLN A 190 -1.28 -14.57 -5.03
C GLN A 190 -0.75 -14.26 -3.62
N LEU A 191 -1.57 -13.66 -2.75
CA LEU A 191 -1.21 -13.50 -1.34
C LEU A 191 -1.00 -14.87 -0.66
N VAL A 192 -1.90 -15.82 -0.88
CA VAL A 192 -1.76 -17.20 -0.37
C VAL A 192 -0.52 -17.89 -0.97
N ASN A 193 -0.25 -17.70 -2.27
CA ASN A 193 0.96 -18.25 -2.90
C ASN A 193 2.23 -17.69 -2.24
N LEU A 194 2.28 -16.38 -1.96
CA LEU A 194 3.39 -15.78 -1.24
C LEU A 194 3.53 -16.33 0.19
N ILE A 195 2.43 -16.46 0.94
CA ILE A 195 2.45 -17.05 2.29
C ILE A 195 3.03 -18.46 2.24
N ARG A 196 2.61 -19.30 1.29
CA ARG A 196 3.12 -20.66 1.12
C ARG A 196 4.60 -20.67 0.72
N HIS A 197 5.01 -19.73 -0.14
CA HIS A 197 6.43 -19.56 -0.49
C HIS A 197 7.28 -19.29 0.76
N ILE A 198 6.85 -18.37 1.61
CA ILE A 198 7.57 -18.01 2.84
C ILE A 198 7.57 -19.14 3.87
N GLN A 199 6.46 -19.86 4.01
CA GLN A 199 6.34 -20.91 5.03
C GLN A 199 6.92 -22.25 4.60
N TYR A 200 6.78 -22.61 3.34
CA TYR A 200 7.05 -23.97 2.85
C TYR A 200 8.05 -24.03 1.71
N GLY A 201 8.48 -22.90 1.16
CA GLY A 201 9.39 -22.83 0.01
C GLY A 201 8.68 -23.17 -1.32
N ASP A 202 7.36 -23.08 -1.39
CA ASP A 202 6.62 -23.29 -2.64
C ASP A 202 7.08 -22.30 -3.71
N ASN A 203 7.00 -22.70 -4.98
CA ASN A 203 7.34 -21.80 -6.07
C ASN A 203 6.36 -20.64 -6.17
N LEU A 204 6.88 -19.43 -6.37
CA LEU A 204 6.06 -18.28 -6.71
C LEU A 204 5.46 -18.41 -8.10
N ASN A 205 4.28 -17.83 -8.30
CA ASN A 205 3.69 -17.68 -9.62
C ASN A 205 4.65 -16.91 -10.54
N GLU A 206 4.78 -17.33 -11.79
CA GLU A 206 5.69 -16.74 -12.77
C GLU A 206 5.45 -15.25 -13.08
N LYS A 207 4.28 -14.71 -12.72
CA LYS A 207 3.95 -13.30 -12.89
C LYS A 207 4.50 -12.41 -11.77
N PHE A 208 4.97 -13.00 -10.65
CA PHE A 208 5.67 -12.19 -9.65
C PHE A 208 6.87 -11.48 -10.26
N PHE A 209 7.11 -10.25 -9.85
CA PHE A 209 8.17 -9.36 -10.34
C PHE A 209 8.07 -8.95 -11.81
N LYS A 210 7.07 -9.43 -12.56
CA LYS A 210 6.82 -8.92 -13.91
C LYS A 210 6.27 -7.50 -13.83
N VAL A 211 6.76 -6.66 -14.72
CA VAL A 211 6.41 -5.25 -14.80
C VAL A 211 5.68 -5.00 -16.10
N PRO A 212 4.40 -4.62 -16.07
CA PRO A 212 3.62 -4.36 -17.29
C PRO A 212 3.85 -2.95 -17.86
N PHE A 213 4.70 -2.14 -17.22
CA PHE A 213 4.96 -0.75 -17.60
C PHE A 213 6.45 -0.53 -17.85
N ASP A 214 6.75 0.31 -18.84
CA ASP A 214 8.09 0.83 -19.06
C ASP A 214 8.25 2.14 -18.27
N ILE A 215 8.94 2.07 -17.15
CA ILE A 215 9.25 3.22 -16.30
C ILE A 215 10.76 3.30 -16.05
N PRO A 216 11.33 4.51 -16.05
CA PRO A 216 12.73 4.70 -15.71
C PRO A 216 13.02 4.30 -14.26
N GLU A 217 14.27 3.96 -13.97
CA GLU A 217 14.71 3.79 -12.59
C GLU A 217 14.61 5.14 -11.85
N PRO A 218 14.18 5.14 -10.58
CA PRO A 218 14.11 6.37 -9.79
C PRO A 218 15.51 6.96 -9.61
N ILE A 219 15.61 8.27 -9.84
CA ILE A 219 16.81 9.04 -9.51
C ILE A 219 16.69 9.45 -8.04
N ILE A 220 17.72 9.13 -7.28
CA ILE A 220 17.82 9.45 -5.85
C ILE A 220 18.85 10.53 -5.68
#